data_21e20c163d97b818e49fe02e37ce3a33
#
_entry.id   21e20c163d97b818e49fe02e37ce3a33
#
_cell.length_a   1.000
_cell.length_b   1.000
_cell.length_c   1.000
_cell.angle_alpha   90.00
_cell.angle_beta   90.00
_cell.angle_gamma   90.00
#
_symmetry.space_group_name_H-M   'P 1'
#
loop_
_entity.id
_entity.type
_entity.pdbx_description
1 polymer ?
#
loop_
_entity_poly.entity_id
_entity_poly.type
_entity_poly.pdbx_seq_one_letter_code
_entity_poly.pdbx_strand_id
1 'polypeptide(L)'
;MLSLIRAVIGRDLRLAMRRQADIVAATFFFIIVVSLFPLGVGPEPEQLRRMAPGVLWVAALLATMLSLPRLFADDHRDGTLEQLALAPQPLALIVLGKVIAHWLFAGLPLVLLAPVLGIQFDLAEDALAVLTLSLLIGTPALSGIGAIGAA
;
A
#
# COMPACT_ATOMS: atom_id res chain seq x y z
N MET A 1 -18.32 -5.91 17.47
CA MET A 1 -16.97 -5.47 17.05
C MET A 1 -16.67 -5.87 15.60
N LEU A 2 -16.63 -7.13 15.24
CA LEU A 2 -16.35 -7.59 13.87
C LEU A 2 -17.31 -7.03 12.82
N SER A 3 -18.60 -6.86 13.14
CA SER A 3 -19.59 -6.28 12.23
C SER A 3 -19.30 -4.81 11.89
N LEU A 4 -18.82 -4.02 12.85
CA LEU A 4 -18.42 -2.63 12.63
C LEU A 4 -17.21 -2.53 11.71
N ILE A 5 -16.15 -3.29 11.99
CA ILE A 5 -14.93 -3.31 11.15
C ILE A 5 -15.29 -3.70 9.73
N ARG A 6 -16.13 -4.75 9.55
CA ARG A 6 -16.62 -5.18 8.23
C ARG A 6 -17.45 -4.10 7.52
N ALA A 7 -18.26 -3.35 8.25
CA ALA A 7 -19.05 -2.25 7.68
C ALA A 7 -18.15 -1.10 7.21
N VAL A 8 -17.14 -0.69 8.01
CA VAL A 8 -16.17 0.35 7.65
C VAL A 8 -15.36 -0.10 6.44
N ILE A 9 -14.79 -1.30 6.49
CA ILE A 9 -14.02 -1.85 5.36
C ILE A 9 -14.91 -1.89 4.11
N GLY A 10 -16.12 -2.41 4.18
CA GLY A 10 -17.01 -2.53 3.03
C GLY A 10 -17.46 -1.18 2.46
N ARG A 11 -17.60 -0.14 3.30
CA ARG A 11 -17.86 1.22 2.84
C ARG A 11 -16.66 1.78 2.10
N ASP A 12 -15.49 1.75 2.73
CA ASP A 12 -14.26 2.31 2.16
C ASP A 12 -13.84 1.54 0.90
N LEU A 13 -14.06 0.23 0.87
CA LEU A 13 -13.88 -0.61 -0.32
C LEU A 13 -14.73 -0.12 -1.50
N ARG A 14 -16.00 0.18 -1.27
CA ARG A 14 -16.91 0.68 -2.31
C ARG A 14 -16.54 2.10 -2.77
N LEU A 15 -16.11 2.95 -1.86
CA LEU A 15 -15.65 4.31 -2.20
C LEU A 15 -14.38 4.26 -3.03
N ALA A 16 -13.41 3.43 -2.67
CA ALA A 16 -12.18 3.29 -3.41
C ALA A 16 -12.39 2.66 -4.80
N MET A 17 -13.31 1.69 -4.96
CA MET A 17 -13.68 1.17 -6.27
C MET A 17 -14.26 2.24 -7.21
N ARG A 18 -14.80 3.31 -6.67
CA ARG A 18 -15.24 4.48 -7.47
C ARG A 18 -14.08 5.42 -7.85
N ARG A 19 -12.95 5.31 -7.16
CA ARG A 19 -11.75 6.14 -7.35
C ARG A 19 -10.53 5.32 -7.79
N GLN A 20 -10.74 4.49 -8.80
CA GLN A 20 -9.69 3.61 -9.35
C GLN A 20 -8.43 4.38 -9.78
N ALA A 21 -8.58 5.64 -10.18
CA ALA A 21 -7.45 6.47 -10.63
C ALA A 21 -6.31 6.57 -9.60
N ASP A 22 -6.63 6.60 -8.30
CA ASP A 22 -5.63 6.76 -7.25
C ASP A 22 -4.86 5.47 -6.98
N ILE A 23 -5.57 4.33 -7.04
CA ILE A 23 -4.97 2.99 -6.92
C ILE A 23 -4.06 2.74 -8.10
N VAL A 24 -4.57 3.05 -9.30
CA VAL A 24 -3.81 2.92 -10.55
C VAL A 24 -2.57 3.80 -10.51
N ALA A 25 -2.66 5.05 -10.03
CA ALA A 25 -1.52 5.96 -9.95
C ALA A 25 -0.41 5.40 -9.04
N ALA A 26 -0.72 4.94 -7.83
CA ALA A 26 0.26 4.37 -6.90
C ALA A 26 0.88 3.07 -7.45
N THR A 27 0.04 2.20 -8.02
CA THR A 27 0.49 0.95 -8.65
C THR A 27 1.37 1.21 -9.87
N PHE A 28 0.97 2.15 -10.72
CA PHE A 28 1.72 2.54 -11.91
C PHE A 28 3.06 3.18 -11.53
N PHE A 29 3.06 4.04 -10.51
CA PHE A 29 4.29 4.61 -9.95
C PHE A 29 5.25 3.52 -9.50
N PHE A 30 4.78 2.52 -8.77
CA PHE A 30 5.58 1.38 -8.34
C PHE A 30 6.22 0.64 -9.53
N ILE A 31 5.41 0.29 -10.53
CA ILE A 31 5.88 -0.40 -11.74
C ILE A 31 6.93 0.45 -12.46
N ILE A 32 6.66 1.74 -12.68
CA ILE A 32 7.57 2.65 -13.39
C ILE A 32 8.90 2.75 -12.65
N VAL A 33 8.90 3.02 -11.34
CA VAL A 33 10.12 3.17 -10.56
C VAL A 33 10.97 1.91 -10.63
N VAL A 34 10.37 0.74 -10.42
CA VAL A 34 11.08 -0.54 -10.45
C VAL A 34 11.60 -0.86 -11.86
N SER A 35 10.79 -0.63 -12.91
CA SER A 35 11.16 -0.96 -14.29
C SER A 35 12.19 0.01 -14.88
N LEU A 36 12.23 1.27 -14.42
CA LEU A 36 13.23 2.26 -14.86
C LEU A 36 14.56 2.13 -14.11
N PHE A 37 14.58 1.46 -12.97
CA PHE A 37 15.78 1.35 -12.15
C PHE A 37 17.00 0.77 -12.90
N PRO A 38 16.88 -0.29 -13.73
CA PRO A 38 18.00 -0.81 -14.52
C PRO A 38 18.63 0.22 -15.47
N LEU A 39 17.83 1.17 -15.97
CA LEU A 39 18.32 2.23 -16.85
C LEU A 39 19.24 3.23 -16.13
N GLY A 40 18.99 3.43 -14.84
CA GLY A 40 19.80 4.33 -14.01
C GLY A 40 21.10 3.71 -13.47
N VAL A 41 21.09 2.41 -13.19
CA VAL A 41 22.22 1.71 -12.55
C VAL A 41 23.14 1.07 -13.59
N GLY A 42 22.60 0.71 -14.77
CA GLY A 42 23.34 0.00 -15.81
C GLY A 42 22.92 -1.48 -15.93
N PRO A 43 23.37 -2.16 -17.00
CA PRO A 43 22.87 -3.48 -17.38
C PRO A 43 23.57 -4.65 -16.66
N GLU A 44 24.35 -4.41 -15.59
CA GLU A 44 25.07 -5.48 -14.90
C GLU A 44 24.11 -6.38 -14.10
N PRO A 45 23.89 -7.67 -14.51
CA PRO A 45 22.87 -8.53 -13.89
C PRO A 45 23.12 -8.79 -12.40
N GLU A 46 24.38 -8.97 -12.01
CA GLU A 46 24.78 -9.22 -10.62
C GLU A 46 24.47 -8.03 -9.71
N GLN A 47 24.72 -6.82 -10.18
CA GLN A 47 24.44 -5.60 -9.43
C GLN A 47 22.93 -5.38 -9.30
N LEU A 48 22.19 -5.55 -10.39
CA LEU A 48 20.74 -5.44 -10.40
C LEU A 48 20.09 -6.45 -9.45
N ARG A 49 20.52 -7.71 -9.48
CA ARG A 49 20.02 -8.78 -8.60
C ARG A 49 20.25 -8.44 -7.12
N ARG A 50 21.43 -7.92 -6.76
CA ARG A 50 21.73 -7.53 -5.36
C ARG A 50 20.88 -6.36 -4.88
N MET A 51 20.58 -5.41 -5.74
CA MET A 51 19.85 -4.19 -5.37
C MET A 51 18.33 -4.34 -5.45
N ALA A 52 17.84 -5.28 -6.25
CA ALA A 52 16.41 -5.45 -6.54
C ALA A 52 15.50 -5.52 -5.30
N PRO A 53 15.81 -6.30 -4.24
CA PRO A 53 14.96 -6.34 -3.05
C PRO A 53 14.82 -4.96 -2.38
N GLY A 54 15.92 -4.22 -2.27
CA GLY A 54 15.93 -2.87 -1.71
C GLY A 54 15.13 -1.88 -2.56
N VAL A 55 15.28 -1.96 -3.88
CA VAL A 55 14.55 -1.10 -4.83
C VAL A 55 13.05 -1.36 -4.75
N LEU A 56 12.64 -2.63 -4.74
CA LEU A 56 11.23 -3.02 -4.61
C LEU A 56 10.64 -2.54 -3.28
N TRP A 57 11.39 -2.63 -2.18
CA TRP A 57 10.96 -2.11 -0.89
C TRP A 57 10.81 -0.59 -0.87
N VAL A 58 11.80 0.15 -1.37
CA VAL A 58 11.75 1.62 -1.44
C VAL A 58 10.62 2.08 -2.35
N ALA A 59 10.46 1.45 -3.52
CA ALA A 59 9.37 1.76 -4.44
C ALA A 59 8.00 1.49 -3.81
N ALA A 60 7.84 0.38 -3.06
CA ALA A 60 6.61 0.06 -2.35
C ALA A 60 6.32 1.07 -1.23
N LEU A 61 7.35 1.49 -0.47
CA LEU A 61 7.22 2.55 0.54
C LEU A 61 6.73 3.86 -0.08
N LEU A 62 7.36 4.30 -1.16
CA LEU A 62 7.01 5.56 -1.84
C LEU A 62 5.59 5.49 -2.43
N ALA A 63 5.23 4.36 -3.07
CA ALA A 63 3.89 4.15 -3.61
C ALA A 63 2.82 4.17 -2.50
N THR A 64 3.09 3.55 -1.36
CA THR A 64 2.21 3.57 -0.19
C THR A 64 2.07 5.01 0.33
N MET A 65 3.17 5.75 0.48
CA MET A 65 3.15 7.15 0.93
C MET A 65 2.34 8.06 -0.01
N LEU A 66 2.37 7.80 -1.31
CA LEU A 66 1.60 8.56 -2.30
C LEU A 66 0.07 8.42 -2.10
N SER A 67 -0.38 7.28 -1.57
CA SER A 67 -1.80 7.00 -1.35
C SER A 67 -2.33 7.45 0.02
N LEU A 68 -1.45 7.62 1.03
CA LEU A 68 -1.81 7.93 2.42
C LEU A 68 -2.60 9.23 2.63
N PRO A 69 -2.30 10.37 1.97
CA PRO A 69 -3.03 11.62 2.19
C PRO A 69 -4.54 11.49 1.95
N ARG A 70 -4.94 10.49 1.19
CA ARG A 70 -6.35 10.26 0.84
C ARG A 70 -7.12 9.43 1.84
N LEU A 71 -6.43 8.81 2.80
CA LEU A 71 -7.04 7.92 3.81
C LEU A 71 -8.15 8.63 4.62
N PHE A 72 -7.94 9.91 4.95
CA PHE A 72 -8.86 10.71 5.73
C PHE A 72 -9.43 11.93 4.99
N ALA A 73 -8.85 12.30 3.84
CA ALA A 73 -9.21 13.52 3.13
C ALA A 73 -10.68 13.59 2.72
N ASP A 74 -11.27 12.46 2.34
CA ASP A 74 -12.68 12.40 1.93
C ASP A 74 -13.61 12.52 3.13
N ASP A 75 -13.31 11.79 4.19
CA ASP A 75 -14.11 11.84 5.42
C ASP A 75 -14.04 13.23 6.08
N HIS A 76 -12.91 13.92 5.93
CA HIS A 76 -12.80 15.31 6.37
C HIS A 76 -13.66 16.26 5.53
N ARG A 77 -13.64 16.08 4.19
CA ARG A 77 -14.45 16.94 3.29
C ARG A 77 -15.95 16.75 3.47
N ASP A 78 -16.36 15.52 3.74
CA ASP A 78 -17.78 15.14 3.86
C ASP A 78 -18.32 15.29 5.29
N GLY A 79 -17.51 15.78 6.26
CA GLY A 79 -17.88 15.87 7.67
C GLY A 79 -18.10 14.52 8.36
N THR A 80 -17.64 13.43 7.74
CA THR A 80 -17.79 12.06 8.27
C THR A 80 -16.86 11.83 9.45
N LEU A 81 -15.69 12.51 9.50
CA LEU A 81 -14.74 12.39 10.61
C LEU A 81 -15.38 12.83 11.93
N GLU A 82 -16.11 13.96 11.93
CA GLU A 82 -16.80 14.46 13.10
C GLU A 82 -17.90 13.50 13.58
N GLN A 83 -18.62 12.90 12.63
CA GLN A 83 -19.64 11.90 12.96
C GLN A 83 -19.02 10.61 13.52
N LEU A 84 -17.88 10.19 12.98
CA LEU A 84 -17.15 9.03 13.47
C LEU A 84 -16.55 9.28 14.86
N ALA A 85 -16.10 10.51 15.13
CA ALA A 85 -15.59 10.90 16.45
C ALA A 85 -16.68 10.94 17.53
N LEU A 86 -17.93 11.24 17.14
CA LEU A 86 -19.10 11.25 18.03
C LEU A 86 -19.77 9.87 18.15
N ALA A 87 -19.33 8.89 17.37
CA ALA A 87 -19.90 7.55 17.41
C ALA A 87 -19.61 6.86 18.76
N PRO A 88 -20.55 6.08 19.32
CA PRO A 88 -20.37 5.38 20.60
C PRO A 88 -19.33 4.26 20.55
N GLN A 89 -18.75 4.00 19.38
CA GLN A 89 -17.76 2.95 19.18
C GLN A 89 -16.33 3.48 19.38
N PRO A 90 -15.38 2.62 19.83
CA PRO A 90 -13.98 3.01 19.96
C PRO A 90 -13.39 3.49 18.62
N LEU A 91 -12.89 4.71 18.60
CA LEU A 91 -12.28 5.34 17.42
C LEU A 91 -11.15 4.46 16.83
N ALA A 92 -10.39 3.78 17.70
CA ALA A 92 -9.33 2.88 17.29
C ALA A 92 -9.80 1.76 16.36
N LEU A 93 -11.02 1.24 16.54
CA LEU A 93 -11.59 0.20 15.67
C LEU A 93 -11.97 0.75 14.30
N ILE A 94 -12.44 2.00 14.26
CA ILE A 94 -12.77 2.69 13.02
C ILE A 94 -11.50 2.93 12.21
N VAL A 95 -10.46 3.49 12.87
CA VAL A 95 -9.15 3.72 12.25
C VAL A 95 -8.53 2.41 11.75
N LEU A 96 -8.60 1.33 12.55
CA LEU A 96 -8.12 0.01 12.14
C LEU A 96 -8.85 -0.48 10.88
N GLY A 97 -10.16 -0.32 10.81
CA GLY A 97 -10.96 -0.67 9.62
C GLY A 97 -10.50 0.11 8.38
N LYS A 98 -10.20 1.40 8.52
CA LYS A 98 -9.68 2.25 7.44
C LYS A 98 -8.27 1.84 6.99
N VAL A 99 -7.38 1.56 7.93
CA VAL A 99 -6.02 1.07 7.63
C VAL A 99 -6.08 -0.25 6.86
N ILE A 100 -6.93 -1.18 7.28
CA ILE A 100 -7.12 -2.45 6.57
C ILE A 100 -7.68 -2.21 5.17
N ALA A 101 -8.69 -1.36 5.02
CA ALA A 101 -9.24 -1.01 3.71
C ALA A 101 -8.17 -0.37 2.82
N HIS A 102 -7.41 0.61 3.33
CA HIS A 102 -6.31 1.23 2.60
C HIS A 102 -5.26 0.22 2.15
N TRP A 103 -4.85 -0.67 3.05
CA TRP A 103 -3.87 -1.71 2.73
C TRP A 103 -4.38 -2.65 1.62
N LEU A 104 -5.64 -3.06 1.66
CA LEU A 104 -6.24 -3.92 0.63
C LEU A 104 -6.22 -3.26 -0.76
N PHE A 105 -6.30 -1.93 -0.84
CA PHE A 105 -6.31 -1.20 -2.10
C PHE A 105 -4.93 -0.78 -2.57
N ALA A 106 -4.14 -0.22 -1.67
CA ALA A 106 -2.86 0.38 -2.01
C ALA A 106 -1.71 -0.61 -1.78
N GLY A 107 -1.72 -1.37 -0.69
CA GLY A 107 -0.64 -2.27 -0.32
C GLY A 107 -0.70 -3.62 -1.04
N LEU A 108 -1.87 -4.27 -1.04
CA LEU A 108 -2.01 -5.61 -1.61
C LEU A 108 -1.63 -5.70 -3.10
N PRO A 109 -2.01 -4.75 -3.98
CA PRO A 109 -1.55 -4.75 -5.37
C PRO A 109 -0.03 -4.71 -5.50
N LEU A 110 0.67 -3.95 -4.64
CA LEU A 110 2.14 -3.89 -4.64
C LEU A 110 2.75 -5.24 -4.26
N VAL A 111 2.20 -5.90 -3.22
CA VAL A 111 2.64 -7.23 -2.78
C VAL A 111 2.47 -8.27 -3.90
N LEU A 112 1.35 -8.21 -4.64
CA LEU A 112 1.08 -9.14 -5.75
C LEU A 112 1.97 -8.88 -6.97
N LEU A 113 2.34 -7.63 -7.22
CA LEU A 113 3.21 -7.25 -8.33
C LEU A 113 4.70 -7.43 -8.01
N ALA A 114 5.08 -7.40 -6.75
CA ALA A 114 6.48 -7.51 -6.34
C ALA A 114 7.18 -8.76 -6.88
N PRO A 115 6.63 -9.98 -6.79
CA PRO A 115 7.27 -11.17 -7.37
C PRO A 115 7.37 -11.09 -8.90
N VAL A 116 6.35 -10.53 -9.58
CA VAL A 116 6.37 -10.36 -11.04
C VAL A 116 7.50 -9.43 -11.46
N LEU A 117 7.66 -8.30 -10.76
CA LEU A 117 8.76 -7.36 -11.01
C LEU A 117 10.11 -7.92 -10.55
N GLY A 118 10.13 -8.74 -9.49
CA GLY A 118 11.34 -9.42 -9.02
C GLY A 118 11.91 -10.41 -10.02
N ILE A 119 11.06 -11.09 -10.81
CA ILE A 119 11.48 -11.94 -11.91
C ILE A 119 12.24 -11.15 -12.98
N GLN A 120 11.87 -9.90 -13.22
CA GLN A 120 12.58 -9.00 -14.15
C GLN A 120 14.06 -8.83 -13.79
N PHE A 121 14.41 -8.96 -12.50
CA PHE A 121 15.77 -8.88 -11.99
C PHE A 121 16.44 -10.25 -11.81
N ASP A 122 15.81 -11.31 -12.32
CA ASP A 122 16.30 -12.68 -12.19
C ASP A 122 16.57 -13.09 -10.73
N LEU A 123 15.66 -12.70 -9.82
CA LEU A 123 15.73 -13.10 -8.43
C LEU A 123 15.40 -14.60 -8.28
N ALA A 124 16.17 -15.30 -7.44
CA ALA A 124 15.91 -16.69 -7.10
C ALA A 124 14.56 -16.84 -6.39
N GLU A 125 13.94 -18.01 -6.49
CA GLU A 125 12.62 -18.29 -5.90
C GLU A 125 12.58 -18.03 -4.39
N ASP A 126 13.63 -18.41 -3.68
CA ASP A 126 13.76 -18.14 -2.24
C ASP A 126 13.76 -16.65 -1.93
N ALA A 127 14.48 -15.85 -2.73
CA ALA A 127 14.53 -14.40 -2.56
C ALA A 127 13.18 -13.75 -2.88
N LEU A 128 12.48 -14.24 -3.91
CA LEU A 128 11.12 -13.80 -4.25
C LEU A 128 10.13 -14.11 -3.14
N ALA A 129 10.21 -15.30 -2.54
CA ALA A 129 9.35 -15.70 -1.43
C ALA A 129 9.58 -14.81 -0.20
N VAL A 130 10.84 -14.61 0.19
CA VAL A 130 11.22 -13.73 1.31
C VAL A 130 10.78 -12.29 1.06
N LEU A 131 11.00 -11.77 -0.14
CA LEU A 131 10.59 -10.41 -0.53
C LEU A 131 9.07 -10.25 -0.42
N THR A 132 8.31 -11.17 -1.01
CA THR A 132 6.84 -11.12 -1.01
C THR A 132 6.28 -11.22 0.41
N LEU A 133 6.79 -12.13 1.23
CA LEU A 133 6.38 -12.28 2.63
C LEU A 133 6.73 -11.04 3.46
N SER A 134 7.92 -10.49 3.26
CA SER A 134 8.35 -9.27 3.97
C SER A 134 7.48 -8.07 3.60
N LEU A 135 7.12 -7.90 2.32
CA LEU A 135 6.19 -6.86 1.88
C LEU A 135 4.77 -7.10 2.40
N LEU A 136 4.30 -8.35 2.43
CA LEU A 136 2.98 -8.71 2.94
C LEU A 136 2.82 -8.31 4.42
N ILE A 137 3.87 -8.45 5.22
CA ILE A 137 3.88 -8.08 6.64
C ILE A 137 4.18 -6.59 6.81
N GLY A 138 5.09 -6.03 6.01
CA GLY A 138 5.55 -4.66 6.15
C GLY A 138 4.58 -3.61 5.62
N THR A 139 3.89 -3.87 4.52
CA THR A 139 2.97 -2.88 3.94
C THR A 139 1.75 -2.55 4.80
N PRO A 140 1.13 -3.48 5.57
CA PRO A 140 0.12 -3.11 6.55
C PRO A 140 0.67 -2.22 7.67
N ALA A 141 1.90 -2.50 8.12
CA ALA A 141 2.57 -1.66 9.13
C ALA A 141 2.83 -0.24 8.61
N LEU A 142 3.27 -0.11 7.35
CA LEU A 142 3.43 1.20 6.69
C LEU A 142 2.09 1.95 6.60
N SER A 143 1.00 1.27 6.23
CA SER A 143 -0.34 1.88 6.21
C SER A 143 -0.78 2.33 7.59
N GLY A 144 -0.48 1.56 8.64
CA GLY A 144 -0.78 1.92 10.03
C GLY A 144 0.02 3.12 10.52
N ILE A 145 1.33 3.14 10.30
CA ILE A 145 2.20 4.28 10.67
C ILE A 145 1.80 5.53 9.88
N GLY A 146 1.54 5.36 8.58
CA GLY A 146 1.12 6.44 7.72
C GLY A 146 -0.25 7.03 8.10
N ALA A 147 -1.16 6.22 8.63
CA ALA A 147 -2.44 6.70 9.14
C ALA A 147 -2.28 7.67 10.33
N ILE A 148 -1.25 7.48 11.16
CA ILE A 148 -0.92 8.39 12.27
C ILE A 148 -0.43 9.75 11.73
N GLY A 149 0.34 9.74 10.64
CA GLY A 149 0.85 10.96 10.01
C GLY A 149 -0.17 11.69 9.12
N ALA A 150 -1.24 11.00 8.72
CA ALA A 150 -2.30 11.55 7.84
C ALA A 150 -3.52 12.05 8.62
N ALA A 151 -3.59 11.78 9.93
CA ALA A 151 -4.63 12.24 10.85
C ALA A 151 -4.29 13.64 11.37
#